data_9567e11e9e61c7c4b7ff710f9ec0e637
#
_entry.id   9567e11e9e61c7c4b7ff710f9ec0e637
#
_cell.length_a   1.000
_cell.length_b   1.000
_cell.length_c   1.000
_cell.angle_alpha   90.00
_cell.angle_beta   90.00
_cell.angle_gamma   90.00
#
_symmetry.space_group_name_H-M   'P 1'
#
loop_
_entity.id
_entity.type
_entity.pdbx_description
1 polymer ?
#
loop_
_entity_poly.entity_id
_entity_poly.type
_entity_poly.pdbx_seq_one_letter_code
_entity_poly.pdbx_strand_id
1 'polypeptide(L)'
;MFIRVKPCAADKKALCDKYIKPIGYFENNLFTTTWTQADFTPIDFNSLFSMLFGMYNGTQSLTASNVEGYYPSVGGTRLSLVPTESFERTVQHYFNIDSSVLKAISDYSFERGGYYFLGYADGMYNVTPRFPEPEVTDYWYNSDGSVTMHVDAVFKWYGTDRAFSHDVTVMETSDGFRYVSNTLYADENSILPERKLSMLLDIELEKLGS
;
A
#
# COMPACT_ATOMS: atom_id res chain seq x y z
N MET A 1 5.56 -2.21 -28.41
CA MET A 1 6.40 -1.06 -28.83
C MET A 1 6.28 -0.01 -27.73
N PHE A 2 7.37 0.28 -27.01
CA PHE A 2 7.34 1.29 -25.95
C PHE A 2 7.40 2.69 -26.56
N ILE A 3 6.48 3.57 -26.19
CA ILE A 3 6.57 4.99 -26.56
C ILE A 3 7.22 5.69 -25.39
N ARG A 4 8.53 5.95 -25.48
CA ARG A 4 9.26 6.75 -24.51
C ARG A 4 8.98 8.21 -24.79
N VAL A 5 8.20 8.84 -23.93
CA VAL A 5 7.99 10.31 -23.94
C VAL A 5 9.17 10.94 -23.22
N LYS A 6 9.66 12.09 -23.70
CA LYS A 6 10.67 12.84 -22.93
C LYS A 6 9.97 13.49 -21.75
N PRO A 7 10.18 13.00 -20.50
CA PRO A 7 9.42 13.46 -19.34
C PRO A 7 9.75 14.92 -19.02
N CYS A 8 8.74 15.72 -18.70
CA CYS A 8 8.98 17.03 -18.09
C CYS A 8 8.79 16.95 -16.57
N ALA A 9 9.39 17.89 -15.82
CA ALA A 9 9.33 17.89 -14.37
C ALA A 9 7.89 18.03 -13.83
N ALA A 10 7.02 18.74 -14.52
CA ALA A 10 5.61 18.92 -14.12
C ALA A 10 4.83 17.61 -14.27
N ASP A 11 5.06 16.86 -15.37
CA ASP A 11 4.39 15.58 -15.60
C ASP A 11 4.82 14.53 -14.57
N LYS A 12 6.13 14.45 -14.29
CA LYS A 12 6.68 13.55 -13.26
C LYS A 12 6.08 13.82 -11.89
N LYS A 13 6.00 15.11 -11.53
CA LYS A 13 5.39 15.52 -10.26
C LYS A 13 3.91 15.14 -10.20
N ALA A 14 3.15 15.36 -11.27
CA ALA A 14 1.73 15.02 -11.34
C ALA A 14 1.50 13.51 -11.18
N LEU A 15 2.31 12.67 -11.86
CA LEU A 15 2.28 11.22 -11.72
C LEU A 15 2.62 10.78 -10.30
N CYS A 16 3.67 11.34 -9.70
CA CYS A 16 4.07 11.06 -8.34
C CYS A 16 2.95 11.42 -7.34
N ASP A 17 2.38 12.62 -7.46
CA ASP A 17 1.32 13.11 -6.58
C ASP A 17 0.03 12.28 -6.71
N LYS A 18 -0.28 11.75 -7.91
CA LYS A 18 -1.48 10.96 -8.18
C LYS A 18 -1.35 9.51 -7.72
N TYR A 19 -0.24 8.85 -8.03
CA TYR A 19 -0.14 7.39 -7.92
C TYR A 19 0.76 6.90 -6.79
N ILE A 20 1.78 7.67 -6.38
CA ILE A 20 2.79 7.16 -5.45
C ILE A 20 2.62 7.77 -4.06
N LYS A 21 2.56 9.09 -3.94
CA LYS A 21 2.50 9.78 -2.64
C LYS A 21 1.31 9.42 -1.76
N PRO A 22 0.10 9.14 -2.29
CA PRO A 22 -1.02 8.78 -1.42
C PRO A 22 -0.80 7.50 -0.63
N ILE A 23 0.01 6.57 -1.15
CA ILE A 23 0.45 5.35 -0.48
C ILE A 23 1.76 5.59 0.26
N GLY A 24 2.78 6.12 -0.44
CA GLY A 24 4.13 6.32 0.11
C GLY A 24 4.77 5.04 0.60
N TYR A 25 5.66 5.17 1.58
CA TYR A 25 6.43 4.05 2.14
C TYR A 25 6.15 3.83 3.62
N PHE A 26 5.14 4.51 4.18
CA PHE A 26 4.83 4.44 5.61
C PHE A 26 4.07 3.16 5.93
N GLU A 27 4.67 2.28 6.76
CA GLU A 27 4.05 1.07 7.35
C GLU A 27 3.35 0.12 6.35
N ASN A 28 3.69 0.20 5.06
CA ASN A 28 3.22 -0.70 4.01
C ASN A 28 4.39 -1.16 3.13
N ASN A 29 4.18 -2.19 2.33
CA ASN A 29 5.24 -2.74 1.47
C ASN A 29 4.93 -2.70 -0.02
N LEU A 30 3.90 -1.96 -0.43
CA LEU A 30 3.47 -1.96 -1.84
C LEU A 30 4.63 -1.65 -2.81
N PHE A 31 5.45 -0.66 -2.46
CA PHE A 31 6.58 -0.21 -3.29
C PHE A 31 7.95 -0.72 -2.83
N THR A 32 8.00 -1.46 -1.71
CA THR A 32 9.24 -2.02 -1.16
C THR A 32 9.34 -3.53 -1.33
N THR A 33 8.51 -4.11 -2.20
CA THR A 33 8.57 -5.50 -2.63
C THR A 33 8.25 -5.64 -4.11
N THR A 34 8.73 -6.69 -4.75
CA THR A 34 8.40 -7.01 -6.14
C THR A 34 7.15 -7.88 -6.19
N TRP A 35 6.18 -7.48 -7.01
CA TRP A 35 4.92 -8.20 -7.22
C TRP A 35 4.33 -7.87 -8.60
N THR A 36 3.39 -8.71 -9.05
CA THR A 36 2.65 -8.52 -10.31
C THR A 36 1.19 -8.93 -10.12
N GLN A 37 0.34 -8.64 -11.11
CA GLN A 37 -1.06 -9.14 -11.12
C GLN A 37 -1.17 -10.68 -11.16
N ALA A 38 -0.12 -11.40 -11.52
CA ALA A 38 -0.08 -12.86 -11.47
C ALA A 38 0.27 -13.40 -10.07
N ASP A 39 0.89 -12.57 -9.22
CA ASP A 39 1.31 -12.94 -7.87
C ASP A 39 1.26 -11.73 -6.93
N PHE A 40 0.24 -11.69 -6.08
CA PHE A 40 0.05 -10.68 -5.05
C PHE A 40 0.56 -11.13 -3.67
N THR A 41 1.07 -12.35 -3.52
CA THR A 41 1.50 -12.90 -2.22
C THR A 41 2.54 -12.05 -1.48
N PRO A 42 3.43 -11.28 -2.16
CA PRO A 42 4.37 -10.41 -1.46
C PRO A 42 3.73 -9.18 -0.80
N ILE A 43 2.48 -8.82 -1.14
CA ILE A 43 1.83 -7.61 -0.62
C ILE A 43 1.14 -7.91 0.72
N ASP A 44 1.44 -7.08 1.72
CA ASP A 44 0.72 -7.04 2.99
C ASP A 44 -0.50 -6.10 2.87
N PHE A 45 -1.64 -6.66 2.43
CA PHE A 45 -2.87 -5.89 2.24
C PHE A 45 -3.47 -5.39 3.55
N ASN A 46 -3.23 -6.06 4.68
CA ASN A 46 -3.74 -5.64 5.98
C ASN A 46 -3.08 -4.32 6.43
N SER A 47 -1.76 -4.21 6.27
CA SER A 47 -1.04 -2.96 6.54
C SER A 47 -1.33 -1.87 5.49
N LEU A 48 -1.51 -2.24 4.22
CA LEU A 48 -1.80 -1.32 3.13
C LEU A 48 -3.21 -0.73 3.20
N PHE A 49 -4.16 -1.44 3.81
CA PHE A 49 -5.60 -1.12 3.74
C PHE A 49 -5.94 0.31 4.16
N SER A 50 -5.33 0.84 5.21
CA SER A 50 -5.65 2.20 5.68
C SER A 50 -5.34 3.28 4.63
N MET A 51 -4.25 3.11 3.85
CA MET A 51 -3.89 4.04 2.78
C MET A 51 -4.89 3.95 1.62
N LEU A 52 -5.23 2.72 1.20
CA LEU A 52 -6.23 2.48 0.16
C LEU A 52 -7.61 3.02 0.58
N PHE A 53 -7.99 2.79 1.84
CA PHE A 53 -9.24 3.31 2.38
C PHE A 53 -9.27 4.83 2.40
N GLY A 54 -8.15 5.46 2.77
CA GLY A 54 -7.99 6.92 2.74
C GLY A 54 -8.14 7.50 1.33
N MET A 55 -7.54 6.84 0.34
CA MET A 55 -7.66 7.23 -1.07
C MET A 55 -9.10 7.06 -1.59
N TYR A 56 -9.77 5.97 -1.21
CA TYR A 56 -11.12 5.63 -1.67
C TYR A 56 -12.21 6.52 -1.03
N ASN A 57 -12.07 6.81 0.27
CA ASN A 57 -13.11 7.49 1.06
C ASN A 57 -12.75 8.93 1.46
N GLY A 58 -11.55 9.40 1.16
CA GLY A 58 -11.07 10.73 1.55
C GLY A 58 -10.72 10.86 3.05
N THR A 59 -10.66 9.76 3.80
CA THR A 59 -10.27 9.71 5.21
C THR A 59 -9.61 8.38 5.57
N GLN A 60 -8.51 8.43 6.30
CA GLN A 60 -7.83 7.23 6.81
C GLN A 60 -8.42 6.70 8.11
N SER A 61 -9.30 7.46 8.76
CA SER A 61 -9.94 7.06 10.01
C SER A 61 -10.98 5.98 9.76
N LEU A 62 -10.76 4.77 10.29
CA LEU A 62 -11.74 3.70 10.32
C LEU A 62 -12.53 3.78 11.62
N THR A 63 -13.84 4.00 11.49
CA THR A 63 -14.77 4.08 12.62
C THR A 63 -16.08 3.39 12.24
N ALA A 64 -16.90 3.04 13.22
CA ALA A 64 -18.23 2.48 12.97
C ALA A 64 -19.17 3.44 12.21
N SER A 65 -18.84 4.73 12.16
CA SER A 65 -19.63 5.73 11.41
C SER A 65 -19.30 5.76 9.91
N ASN A 66 -18.12 5.30 9.51
CA ASN A 66 -17.70 5.30 8.10
C ASN A 66 -17.47 3.89 7.51
N VAL A 67 -17.48 2.85 8.37
CA VAL A 67 -17.43 1.45 7.96
C VAL A 67 -18.50 0.70 8.73
N GLU A 68 -19.62 0.40 8.07
CA GLU A 68 -20.70 -0.39 8.65
C GLU A 68 -20.17 -1.78 9.06
N GLY A 69 -20.45 -2.18 10.30
CA GLY A 69 -19.98 -3.46 10.85
C GLY A 69 -18.51 -3.46 11.29
N TYR A 70 -17.82 -2.31 11.28
CA TYR A 70 -16.47 -2.21 11.84
C TYR A 70 -16.48 -2.52 13.34
N TYR A 71 -15.62 -3.42 13.75
CA TYR A 71 -15.52 -3.87 15.13
C TYR A 71 -14.13 -3.56 15.71
N PRO A 72 -14.00 -2.59 16.62
CA PRO A 72 -12.73 -2.29 17.27
C PRO A 72 -12.42 -3.27 18.39
N SER A 73 -11.14 -3.51 18.67
CA SER A 73 -10.65 -4.30 19.83
C SER A 73 -11.19 -5.72 19.90
N VAL A 74 -10.90 -6.55 18.91
CA VAL A 74 -11.30 -7.95 18.86
C VAL A 74 -10.64 -8.73 20.01
N GLY A 75 -11.44 -9.45 20.82
CA GLY A 75 -10.93 -10.30 21.89
C GLY A 75 -10.09 -9.60 22.95
N GLY A 76 -10.25 -8.27 23.12
CA GLY A 76 -9.43 -7.49 24.04
C GLY A 76 -8.03 -7.14 23.52
N THR A 77 -7.74 -7.48 22.26
CA THR A 77 -6.50 -7.08 21.56
C THR A 77 -6.61 -5.66 20.99
N ARG A 78 -5.55 -5.19 20.37
CA ARG A 78 -5.53 -3.93 19.60
C ARG A 78 -6.05 -4.10 18.17
N LEU A 79 -6.38 -5.34 17.77
CA LEU A 79 -6.91 -5.62 16.44
C LEU A 79 -8.33 -5.15 16.30
N SER A 80 -8.61 -4.54 15.18
CA SER A 80 -9.96 -4.27 14.70
C SER A 80 -10.35 -5.30 13.64
N LEU A 81 -11.63 -5.48 13.41
CA LEU A 81 -12.16 -6.28 12.32
C LEU A 81 -12.84 -5.37 11.31
N VAL A 82 -12.40 -5.45 10.07
CA VAL A 82 -13.03 -4.78 8.93
C VAL A 82 -13.89 -5.81 8.20
N PRO A 83 -15.20 -5.55 8.00
CA PRO A 83 -16.07 -6.46 7.29
C PRO A 83 -15.57 -6.78 5.88
N THR A 84 -15.77 -8.03 5.45
CA THR A 84 -15.33 -8.54 4.15
C THR A 84 -15.66 -7.60 3.00
N GLU A 85 -16.92 -7.17 2.89
CA GLU A 85 -17.37 -6.31 1.79
C GLU A 85 -16.61 -4.98 1.72
N SER A 86 -16.41 -4.33 2.88
CA SER A 86 -15.72 -3.03 2.94
C SER A 86 -14.25 -3.15 2.60
N PHE A 87 -13.58 -4.19 3.09
CA PHE A 87 -12.17 -4.44 2.80
C PHE A 87 -11.96 -4.79 1.33
N GLU A 88 -12.70 -5.79 0.83
CA GLU A 88 -12.56 -6.27 -0.55
C GLU A 88 -12.92 -5.19 -1.57
N ARG A 89 -14.02 -4.45 -1.39
CA ARG A 89 -14.40 -3.33 -2.26
C ARG A 89 -13.28 -2.29 -2.35
N THR A 90 -12.64 -1.95 -1.23
CA THR A 90 -11.56 -0.97 -1.20
C THR A 90 -10.32 -1.49 -1.92
N VAL A 91 -9.89 -2.72 -1.63
CA VAL A 91 -8.71 -3.32 -2.25
C VAL A 91 -8.94 -3.56 -3.75
N GLN A 92 -10.08 -4.13 -4.13
CA GLN A 92 -10.41 -4.45 -5.52
C GLN A 92 -10.63 -3.22 -6.41
N HIS A 93 -10.90 -2.05 -5.82
CA HIS A 93 -10.90 -0.80 -6.58
C HIS A 93 -9.52 -0.49 -7.17
N TYR A 94 -8.44 -0.78 -6.43
CA TYR A 94 -7.07 -0.50 -6.83
C TYR A 94 -6.28 -1.70 -7.36
N PHE A 95 -6.81 -2.92 -7.19
CA PHE A 95 -6.15 -4.16 -7.62
C PHE A 95 -7.14 -5.10 -8.31
N ASN A 96 -6.70 -5.72 -9.39
CA ASN A 96 -7.49 -6.76 -10.04
C ASN A 96 -7.24 -8.12 -9.36
N ILE A 97 -7.79 -8.27 -8.16
CA ILE A 97 -7.58 -9.45 -7.30
C ILE A 97 -8.92 -10.10 -6.94
N ASP A 98 -8.99 -11.43 -7.04
CA ASP A 98 -10.18 -12.18 -6.63
C ASP A 98 -10.29 -12.28 -5.10
N SER A 99 -11.52 -12.27 -4.58
CA SER A 99 -11.82 -12.41 -3.15
C SER A 99 -11.20 -13.67 -2.53
N SER A 100 -11.17 -14.78 -3.25
CA SER A 100 -10.58 -16.03 -2.78
C SER A 100 -9.07 -15.92 -2.59
N VAL A 101 -8.39 -15.24 -3.51
CA VAL A 101 -6.95 -14.99 -3.43
C VAL A 101 -6.67 -14.02 -2.28
N LEU A 102 -7.41 -12.92 -2.20
CA LEU A 102 -7.24 -11.92 -1.15
C LEU A 102 -7.42 -12.51 0.26
N LYS A 103 -8.44 -13.37 0.46
CA LYS A 103 -8.64 -14.10 1.73
C LYS A 103 -7.52 -15.08 2.06
N ALA A 104 -6.88 -15.66 1.05
CA ALA A 104 -5.82 -16.63 1.24
C ALA A 104 -4.47 -15.99 1.63
N ILE A 105 -4.24 -14.74 1.21
CA ILE A 105 -2.95 -14.04 1.41
C ILE A 105 -3.01 -12.93 2.45
N SER A 106 -4.19 -12.70 3.06
CA SER A 106 -4.40 -11.66 4.08
C SER A 106 -4.87 -12.28 5.38
N ASP A 107 -4.76 -11.53 6.47
CA ASP A 107 -5.23 -11.96 7.80
C ASP A 107 -6.76 -11.90 7.87
N TYR A 108 -7.40 -12.92 7.30
CA TYR A 108 -8.85 -13.08 7.21
C TYR A 108 -9.39 -14.05 8.25
N SER A 109 -10.42 -13.65 8.97
CA SER A 109 -11.16 -14.52 9.90
C SER A 109 -12.42 -15.08 9.24
N PHE A 110 -12.42 -16.39 8.92
CA PHE A 110 -13.61 -17.09 8.42
C PHE A 110 -14.73 -17.14 9.45
N GLU A 111 -14.39 -17.27 10.73
CA GLU A 111 -15.35 -17.32 11.84
C GLU A 111 -16.10 -15.97 11.99
N ARG A 112 -15.36 -14.85 11.87
CA ARG A 112 -15.89 -13.51 12.11
C ARG A 112 -16.32 -12.78 10.83
N GLY A 113 -16.00 -13.33 9.65
CA GLY A 113 -16.39 -12.78 8.37
C GLY A 113 -15.75 -11.42 8.06
N GLY A 114 -14.45 -11.26 8.33
CA GLY A 114 -13.76 -10.01 8.09
C GLY A 114 -12.24 -10.13 8.16
N TYR A 115 -11.57 -9.03 7.84
CA TYR A 115 -10.12 -8.92 7.84
C TYR A 115 -9.63 -8.24 9.11
N TYR A 116 -8.58 -8.77 9.72
CA TYR A 116 -7.95 -8.12 10.84
C TYR A 116 -7.19 -6.87 10.39
N PHE A 117 -7.26 -5.84 11.18
CA PHE A 117 -6.63 -4.56 10.94
C PHE A 117 -6.06 -4.00 12.24
N LEU A 118 -4.81 -3.57 12.20
CA LEU A 118 -4.20 -2.82 13.28
C LEU A 118 -4.17 -1.34 12.90
N GLY A 119 -5.10 -0.58 13.49
CA GLY A 119 -5.15 0.87 13.29
C GLY A 119 -3.95 1.57 13.90
N TYR A 120 -3.62 2.73 13.35
CA TYR A 120 -2.65 3.63 13.96
C TYR A 120 -3.20 4.11 15.30
N ALA A 121 -2.49 3.83 16.39
CA ALA A 121 -2.85 4.40 17.69
C ALA A 121 -2.62 5.92 17.65
N ASP A 122 -3.55 6.69 18.25
CA ASP A 122 -3.35 8.12 18.47
C ASP A 122 -2.00 8.35 19.15
N GLY A 123 -1.15 9.17 18.53
CA GLY A 123 0.20 9.44 19.00
C GLY A 123 1.33 8.76 18.23
N MET A 124 1.09 7.75 17.39
CA MET A 124 2.13 7.18 16.52
C MET A 124 2.57 8.18 15.43
N TYR A 125 1.73 9.14 15.07
CA TYR A 125 2.05 10.24 14.15
C TYR A 125 2.99 11.32 14.74
N ASN A 126 3.20 11.34 16.07
CA ASN A 126 4.06 12.34 16.71
C ASN A 126 5.56 12.01 16.64
N VAL A 127 5.92 10.84 16.16
CA VAL A 127 7.30 10.53 15.77
C VAL A 127 7.45 11.00 14.34
N THR A 128 8.24 12.03 14.08
CA THR A 128 8.56 12.49 12.73
C THR A 128 8.90 11.25 11.87
N PRO A 129 8.07 10.88 10.91
CA PRO A 129 8.28 9.63 10.19
C PRO A 129 9.61 9.70 9.45
N ARG A 130 10.48 8.77 9.74
CA ARG A 130 11.76 8.64 9.04
C ARG A 130 11.55 7.73 7.84
N PHE A 131 10.72 8.19 6.89
CA PHE A 131 10.43 7.46 5.67
C PHE A 131 10.97 8.23 4.47
N PRO A 132 11.40 7.52 3.42
CA PRO A 132 11.77 8.18 2.18
C PRO A 132 10.57 8.87 1.54
N GLU A 133 10.84 9.90 0.75
CA GLU A 133 9.87 10.57 -0.11
C GLU A 133 10.02 10.04 -1.53
N PRO A 134 8.93 9.68 -2.23
CA PRO A 134 9.01 9.22 -3.60
C PRO A 134 9.26 10.38 -4.58
N GLU A 135 10.14 10.15 -5.55
CA GLU A 135 10.39 11.04 -6.69
C GLU A 135 10.32 10.25 -7.99
N VAL A 136 9.37 10.56 -8.87
CA VAL A 136 9.32 9.99 -10.23
C VAL A 136 10.43 10.62 -11.06
N THR A 137 11.41 9.83 -11.47
CA THR A 137 12.58 10.27 -12.21
C THR A 137 12.48 9.99 -13.71
N ASP A 138 11.69 8.97 -14.10
CA ASP A 138 11.37 8.66 -15.50
C ASP A 138 9.98 8.00 -15.58
N TYR A 139 9.37 7.98 -16.78
CA TYR A 139 8.15 7.23 -17.04
C TYR A 139 7.98 6.92 -18.54
N TRP A 140 7.16 5.90 -18.85
CA TRP A 140 6.82 5.53 -20.22
C TRP A 140 5.43 4.91 -20.30
N TYR A 141 4.79 5.06 -21.44
CA TYR A 141 3.53 4.40 -21.75
C TYR A 141 3.78 3.05 -22.42
N ASN A 142 3.09 2.05 -21.95
CA ASN A 142 3.13 0.69 -22.49
C ASN A 142 2.13 0.54 -23.65
N SER A 143 2.29 -0.52 -24.45
CA SER A 143 1.41 -0.77 -25.60
C SER A 143 -0.03 -1.14 -25.22
N ASP A 144 -0.26 -1.56 -23.98
CA ASP A 144 -1.56 -1.88 -23.40
C ASP A 144 -2.28 -0.66 -22.80
N GLY A 145 -1.68 0.52 -22.87
CA GLY A 145 -2.19 1.77 -22.33
C GLY A 145 -1.84 2.03 -20.87
N SER A 146 -1.15 1.10 -20.19
CA SER A 146 -0.62 1.36 -18.85
C SER A 146 0.56 2.32 -18.88
N VAL A 147 0.86 2.94 -17.74
CA VAL A 147 2.05 3.76 -17.54
C VAL A 147 2.95 3.12 -16.49
N THR A 148 4.24 3.01 -16.81
CA THR A 148 5.27 2.59 -15.86
C THR A 148 6.08 3.81 -15.46
N MET A 149 6.30 3.98 -14.17
CA MET A 149 7.07 5.07 -13.56
C MET A 149 8.29 4.51 -12.85
N HIS A 150 9.46 5.07 -13.15
CA HIS A 150 10.67 4.83 -12.37
C HIS A 150 10.71 5.83 -11.22
N VAL A 151 10.80 5.30 -10.00
CA VAL A 151 10.69 6.08 -8.76
C VAL A 151 11.95 5.87 -7.93
N ASP A 152 12.61 6.97 -7.57
CA ASP A 152 13.66 7.00 -6.56
C ASP A 152 13.05 7.32 -5.19
N ALA A 153 13.46 6.58 -4.17
CA ALA A 153 13.11 6.81 -2.78
C ALA A 153 14.14 7.75 -2.15
N VAL A 154 13.83 9.05 -2.07
CA VAL A 154 14.69 10.09 -1.51
C VAL A 154 14.62 10.07 0.00
N PHE A 155 15.70 9.72 0.68
CA PHE A 155 15.70 9.61 2.14
C PHE A 155 16.56 10.71 2.78
N LYS A 156 16.00 11.89 2.89
CA LYS A 156 16.67 13.11 3.40
C LYS A 156 17.30 12.92 4.77
N TRP A 157 16.69 12.11 5.64
CA TRP A 157 17.23 11.83 6.98
C TRP A 157 18.61 11.17 6.94
N TYR A 158 18.84 10.29 5.96
CA TYR A 158 20.13 9.64 5.74
C TYR A 158 21.01 10.36 4.73
N GLY A 159 20.56 11.51 4.21
CA GLY A 159 21.31 12.32 3.25
C GLY A 159 21.49 11.64 1.89
N THR A 160 20.56 10.78 1.50
CA THR A 160 20.61 10.08 0.21
C THR A 160 19.45 10.47 -0.68
N ASP A 161 19.74 10.75 -1.96
CA ASP A 161 18.73 11.00 -2.99
C ASP A 161 18.13 9.70 -3.55
N ARG A 162 18.71 8.54 -3.19
CA ARG A 162 18.22 7.22 -3.60
C ARG A 162 18.56 6.18 -2.54
N ALA A 163 17.62 5.93 -1.64
CA ALA A 163 17.73 4.85 -0.65
C ALA A 163 17.49 3.48 -1.31
N PHE A 164 16.59 3.43 -2.28
CA PHE A 164 16.30 2.34 -3.23
C PHE A 164 15.54 2.96 -4.40
N SER A 165 15.29 2.17 -5.46
CA SER A 165 14.38 2.57 -6.53
C SER A 165 13.42 1.44 -6.89
N HIS A 166 12.34 1.77 -7.59
CA HIS A 166 11.39 0.79 -8.07
C HIS A 166 10.69 1.28 -9.34
N ASP A 167 10.21 0.32 -10.14
CA ASP A 167 9.32 0.59 -11.26
C ASP A 167 7.91 0.18 -10.87
N VAL A 168 6.97 1.12 -10.87
CA VAL A 168 5.56 0.83 -10.64
C VAL A 168 4.76 1.06 -11.90
N THR A 169 3.91 0.09 -12.26
CA THR A 169 3.00 0.17 -13.39
C THR A 169 1.57 0.35 -12.91
N VAL A 170 0.88 1.30 -13.50
CA VAL A 170 -0.54 1.57 -13.25
C VAL A 170 -1.33 1.57 -14.57
N MET A 171 -2.61 1.19 -14.49
CA MET A 171 -3.57 1.24 -15.58
C MET A 171 -4.71 2.19 -15.22
N GLU A 172 -4.96 3.19 -16.04
CA GLU A 172 -6.14 4.05 -15.90
C GLU A 172 -7.42 3.24 -16.18
N THR A 173 -8.47 3.49 -15.41
CA THR A 173 -9.78 2.87 -15.56
C THR A 173 -10.87 3.95 -15.62
N SER A 174 -12.09 3.59 -15.94
CA SER A 174 -13.21 4.53 -15.97
C SER A 174 -13.56 5.15 -14.61
N ASP A 175 -13.19 4.49 -13.53
CA ASP A 175 -13.47 4.83 -12.13
C ASP A 175 -12.23 5.21 -11.32
N GLY A 176 -11.08 5.38 -11.98
CA GLY A 176 -9.83 5.76 -11.34
C GLY A 176 -8.61 5.12 -11.99
N PHE A 177 -7.91 4.27 -11.25
CA PHE A 177 -6.76 3.52 -11.75
C PHE A 177 -6.53 2.25 -10.92
N ARG A 178 -5.75 1.33 -11.48
CA ARG A 178 -5.30 0.10 -10.78
C ARG A 178 -3.80 -0.04 -10.85
N TYR A 179 -3.22 -0.52 -9.75
CA TYR A 179 -1.84 -0.96 -9.72
C TYR A 179 -1.72 -2.31 -10.44
N VAL A 180 -0.71 -2.43 -11.32
CA VAL A 180 -0.48 -3.60 -12.17
C VAL A 180 0.72 -4.40 -11.70
N SER A 181 1.81 -3.72 -11.36
CA SER A 181 3.04 -4.34 -10.88
C SER A 181 3.93 -3.35 -10.16
N ASN A 182 4.85 -3.88 -9.38
CA ASN A 182 5.99 -3.16 -8.85
C ASN A 182 7.25 -4.04 -8.94
N THR A 183 8.34 -3.49 -9.42
CA THR A 183 9.65 -4.14 -9.42
C THR A 183 10.59 -3.33 -8.53
N LEU A 184 11.00 -3.90 -7.41
CA LEU A 184 11.95 -3.28 -6.50
C LEU A 184 13.39 -3.46 -7.02
N TYR A 185 14.18 -2.40 -6.99
CA TYR A 185 15.62 -2.40 -7.19
C TYR A 185 16.30 -2.03 -5.88
N ALA A 186 16.72 -3.05 -5.15
CA ALA A 186 17.44 -2.91 -3.89
C ALA A 186 18.65 -3.84 -3.89
N ASP A 187 19.71 -3.38 -3.26
CA ASP A 187 20.96 -4.10 -3.04
C ASP A 187 21.38 -4.01 -1.56
N GLU A 188 22.59 -4.46 -1.24
CA GLU A 188 23.14 -4.45 0.13
C GLU A 188 23.35 -3.04 0.73
N ASN A 189 23.35 -2.00 -0.11
CA ASN A 189 23.50 -0.60 0.31
C ASN A 189 22.16 0.12 0.40
N SER A 190 21.08 -0.53 0.02
CA SER A 190 19.74 0.06 0.01
C SER A 190 19.19 0.19 1.43
N ILE A 191 18.50 1.31 1.68
CA ILE A 191 17.90 1.61 2.98
C ILE A 191 16.39 1.48 2.83
N LEU A 192 15.86 0.29 3.13
CA LEU A 192 14.42 0.04 3.15
C LEU A 192 13.81 0.52 4.48
N PRO A 193 12.58 1.07 4.47
CA PRO A 193 11.90 1.48 5.69
C PRO A 193 11.51 0.28 6.55
N GLU A 194 11.66 0.41 7.87
CA GLU A 194 11.15 -0.57 8.83
C GLU A 194 9.62 -0.48 8.91
N ARG A 195 8.96 -1.63 9.03
CA ARG A 195 7.51 -1.76 9.22
C ARG A 195 7.20 -2.29 10.61
N LYS A 196 6.89 -1.40 11.53
CA LYS A 196 6.62 -1.75 12.94
C LYS A 196 5.21 -2.26 13.17
N LEU A 197 4.24 -1.78 12.37
CA LEU A 197 2.84 -2.21 12.50
C LEU A 197 2.64 -3.66 12.05
N SER A 198 3.33 -4.13 11.02
CA SER A 198 3.28 -5.52 10.60
C SER A 198 3.72 -6.46 11.74
N MET A 199 4.83 -6.14 12.40
CA MET A 199 5.30 -6.91 13.57
C MET A 199 4.32 -6.88 14.74
N LEU A 200 3.64 -5.74 14.96
CA LEU A 200 2.63 -5.62 16.02
C LEU A 200 1.34 -6.38 15.66
N LEU A 201 0.98 -6.43 14.39
CA LEU A 201 -0.15 -7.22 13.90
C LEU A 201 0.05 -8.71 14.21
N ASP A 202 1.23 -9.25 13.87
CA ASP A 202 1.58 -10.65 14.16
C ASP A 202 1.46 -10.97 15.65
N ILE A 203 2.01 -10.11 16.53
CA ILE A 203 1.95 -10.26 17.99
C ILE A 203 0.50 -10.26 18.51
N GLU A 204 -0.35 -9.38 17.96
CA GLU A 204 -1.75 -9.29 18.40
C GLU A 204 -2.58 -10.48 17.86
N LEU A 205 -2.27 -11.00 16.67
CA LEU A 205 -2.88 -12.22 16.12
C LEU A 205 -2.55 -13.46 16.96
N GLU A 206 -1.29 -13.60 17.41
CA GLU A 206 -0.88 -14.68 18.30
C GLU A 206 -1.70 -14.70 19.61
N LYS A 207 -2.03 -13.53 20.17
CA LYS A 207 -2.86 -13.43 21.38
C LYS A 207 -4.31 -13.90 21.16
N LEU A 208 -4.84 -13.79 19.94
CA LEU A 208 -6.19 -14.28 19.62
C LEU A 208 -6.24 -15.79 19.48
N GLY A 209 -5.12 -16.44 19.11
CA GLY A 209 -5.00 -17.89 18.95
C GLY A 209 -4.66 -18.64 20.24
N SER A 210 -4.33 -17.93 21.30
CA SER A 210 -4.02 -18.47 22.64
C SER A 210 -5.24 -18.39 23.56
#